data_9c0b9d8d45a36979c9c0c3691cbba456
#
_entry.id   9c0b9d8d45a36979c9c0c3691cbba456
#
_cell.length_a   1.000
_cell.length_b   1.000
_cell.length_c   1.000
_cell.angle_alpha   90.00
_cell.angle_beta   90.00
_cell.angle_gamma   90.00
#
_symmetry.space_group_name_H-M   'P 1'
#
loop_
_entity.id
_entity.type
_entity.pdbx_description
1 polymer ?
#
loop_
_entity_poly.entity_id
_entity_poly.type
_entity_poly.pdbx_seq_one_letter_code
_entity_poly.pdbx_strand_id
1 'polypeptide(L)'
;NFVNFVSHTKEGMLGMVFRKPSEIDLPTSIEYILENANGNGLHLDQMIKDAASDTLLTGRYGLLADYPQTEEGLTQAQVTNAGLQASLLAYPAESVINWRCEVVSGVKQLTMVVLQEPRIKPLISDPFDVEHCMYHRVLYLDEGVYTQRLYDENNELVSDDIVPRKSNGSTWDVIPFEFIGSINNDETSDKAPLYDIAEVNVAHYRNSADYEESSFIVGQPTPVISGLTQSWADDNFSGGIELGSRSGLLLPTDSSASLLQALPNQMPERGMELKE
;
A
#
# COMPACT_ATOMS: atom_id res chain seq x y z
N ASN A 1 17.97 -11.01 -4.51
CA ASN A 1 16.58 -10.87 -4.94
C ASN A 1 15.65 -10.87 -3.72
N PHE A 2 14.74 -9.91 -3.62
CA PHE A 2 13.71 -9.88 -2.58
C PHE A 2 12.61 -10.89 -2.93
N VAL A 3 12.39 -11.88 -2.08
CA VAL A 3 11.26 -12.81 -2.21
C VAL A 3 10.10 -12.28 -1.37
N ASN A 4 8.98 -11.95 -2.01
CA ASN A 4 7.81 -11.38 -1.34
C ASN A 4 6.89 -12.48 -0.81
N PHE A 5 7.20 -13.02 0.36
CA PHE A 5 6.37 -14.05 1.01
C PHE A 5 5.00 -13.51 1.42
N VAL A 6 4.91 -12.22 1.76
CA VAL A 6 3.63 -11.57 2.12
C VAL A 6 2.65 -11.65 0.96
N SER A 7 3.09 -11.30 -0.26
CA SER A 7 2.23 -11.36 -1.44
C SER A 7 1.77 -12.79 -1.73
N HIS A 8 2.69 -13.76 -1.70
CA HIS A 8 2.33 -15.15 -1.91
C HIS A 8 1.31 -15.68 -0.89
N THR A 9 1.50 -15.33 0.39
CA THR A 9 0.58 -15.73 1.45
C THR A 9 -0.78 -15.06 1.25
N LYS A 10 -0.82 -13.76 0.96
CA LYS A 10 -2.05 -13.02 0.67
C LYS A 10 -2.84 -13.66 -0.48
N GLU A 11 -2.17 -13.92 -1.60
CA GLU A 11 -2.82 -14.51 -2.77
C GLU A 11 -3.34 -15.92 -2.49
N GLY A 12 -2.58 -16.72 -1.74
CA GLY A 12 -3.02 -18.04 -1.29
C GLY A 12 -4.27 -17.97 -0.41
N MET A 13 -4.31 -17.04 0.56
CA MET A 13 -5.47 -16.83 1.43
C MET A 13 -6.70 -16.36 0.64
N LEU A 14 -6.54 -15.38 -0.24
CA LEU A 14 -7.62 -14.90 -1.12
C LEU A 14 -8.12 -16.03 -2.04
N GLY A 15 -7.23 -16.82 -2.61
CA GLY A 15 -7.60 -17.96 -3.43
C GLY A 15 -8.40 -19.04 -2.66
N MET A 16 -8.13 -19.21 -1.37
CA MET A 16 -8.92 -20.12 -0.52
C MET A 16 -10.31 -19.55 -0.20
N VAL A 17 -10.40 -18.27 0.17
CA VAL A 17 -11.65 -17.59 0.52
C VAL A 17 -12.57 -17.51 -0.69
N PHE A 18 -12.06 -17.04 -1.82
CA PHE A 18 -12.84 -16.83 -3.05
C PHE A 18 -12.79 -18.01 -4.02
N ARG A 19 -12.54 -19.22 -3.52
CA ARG A 19 -12.55 -20.45 -4.35
C ARG A 19 -13.92 -20.72 -4.97
N LYS A 20 -14.99 -20.32 -4.31
CA LYS A 20 -16.35 -20.37 -4.81
C LYS A 20 -16.86 -18.95 -4.98
N PRO A 21 -17.67 -18.68 -6.03
CA PRO A 21 -18.37 -17.41 -6.14
C PRO A 21 -19.21 -17.13 -4.89
N SER A 22 -19.26 -15.86 -4.49
CA SER A 22 -20.14 -15.43 -3.40
C SER A 22 -21.60 -15.50 -3.84
N GLU A 23 -22.47 -15.98 -2.99
CA GLU A 23 -23.92 -15.89 -3.19
C GLU A 23 -24.40 -14.60 -2.49
N ILE A 24 -24.79 -13.61 -3.30
CA ILE A 24 -25.22 -12.30 -2.81
C ILE A 24 -26.65 -12.10 -3.26
N ASP A 25 -27.56 -11.95 -2.31
CA ASP A 25 -28.97 -11.64 -2.56
C ASP A 25 -29.24 -10.17 -2.16
N LEU A 26 -29.61 -9.36 -3.14
CA LEU A 26 -29.91 -7.94 -2.96
C LEU A 26 -31.35 -7.63 -3.38
N PRO A 27 -31.99 -6.66 -2.73
CA PRO A 27 -33.25 -6.11 -3.21
C PRO A 27 -33.13 -5.62 -4.66
N THR A 28 -34.15 -5.85 -5.49
CA THR A 28 -34.15 -5.48 -6.92
C THR A 28 -33.82 -4.01 -7.16
N SER A 29 -34.11 -3.13 -6.20
CA SER A 29 -33.80 -1.70 -6.30
C SER A 29 -32.33 -1.35 -6.31
N ILE A 30 -31.49 -2.24 -5.79
CA ILE A 30 -30.01 -2.07 -5.70
C ILE A 30 -29.26 -3.22 -6.36
N GLU A 31 -29.94 -4.12 -7.08
CA GLU A 31 -29.33 -5.27 -7.72
C GLU A 31 -28.24 -4.89 -8.76
N TYR A 32 -28.35 -3.69 -9.36
CA TYR A 32 -27.34 -3.14 -10.27
C TYR A 32 -25.94 -3.02 -9.64
N ILE A 33 -25.83 -2.95 -8.30
CA ILE A 33 -24.55 -2.89 -7.57
C ILE A 33 -23.74 -4.16 -7.81
N LEU A 34 -24.38 -5.31 -8.09
CA LEU A 34 -23.67 -6.56 -8.40
C LEU A 34 -22.72 -6.38 -9.59
N GLU A 35 -23.17 -5.67 -10.62
CA GLU A 35 -22.41 -5.47 -11.86
C GLU A 35 -21.63 -4.15 -11.88
N ASN A 36 -22.10 -3.15 -11.13
CA ASN A 36 -21.52 -1.80 -11.12
C ASN A 36 -21.56 -1.19 -9.71
N ALA A 37 -20.69 -1.66 -8.83
CA ALA A 37 -20.67 -1.24 -7.44
C ALA A 37 -20.20 0.22 -7.27
N ASN A 38 -19.20 0.66 -8.05
CA ASN A 38 -18.56 1.97 -7.89
C ASN A 38 -19.03 3.04 -8.91
N GLY A 39 -20.00 2.73 -9.75
CA GLY A 39 -20.43 3.60 -10.84
C GLY A 39 -19.53 3.59 -12.09
N ASN A 40 -18.41 2.89 -12.08
CA ASN A 40 -17.43 2.80 -13.17
C ASN A 40 -17.27 1.38 -13.72
N GLY A 41 -18.25 0.50 -13.49
CA GLY A 41 -18.26 -0.86 -14.01
C GLY A 41 -17.49 -1.89 -13.18
N LEU A 42 -17.16 -1.58 -11.92
CA LEU A 42 -16.54 -2.55 -11.02
C LEU A 42 -17.62 -3.47 -10.41
N HIS A 43 -17.47 -4.77 -10.61
CA HIS A 43 -18.36 -5.77 -10.01
C HIS A 43 -18.19 -5.80 -8.48
N LEU A 44 -19.30 -6.03 -7.75
CA LEU A 44 -19.29 -6.10 -6.29
C LEU A 44 -18.36 -7.21 -5.77
N ASP A 45 -18.33 -8.38 -6.41
CA ASP A 45 -17.41 -9.48 -6.07
C ASP A 45 -15.95 -9.06 -6.12
N GLN A 46 -15.58 -8.25 -7.13
CA GLN A 46 -14.21 -7.75 -7.23
C GLN A 46 -13.92 -6.72 -6.14
N MET A 47 -14.85 -5.82 -5.84
CA MET A 47 -14.72 -4.86 -4.73
C MET A 47 -14.56 -5.57 -3.37
N ILE A 48 -15.32 -6.62 -3.11
CA ILE A 48 -15.20 -7.43 -1.89
C ILE A 48 -13.83 -8.10 -1.81
N LYS A 49 -13.32 -8.61 -2.93
CA LYS A 49 -12.00 -9.22 -3.01
C LYS A 49 -10.89 -8.22 -2.77
N ASP A 50 -11.01 -7.00 -3.32
CA ASP A 50 -10.05 -5.91 -3.12
C ASP A 50 -10.06 -5.46 -1.65
N ALA A 51 -11.25 -5.30 -1.05
CA ALA A 51 -11.40 -4.99 0.37
C ALA A 51 -10.75 -6.06 1.26
N ALA A 52 -10.99 -7.34 0.97
CA ALA A 52 -10.36 -8.45 1.71
C ALA A 52 -8.84 -8.46 1.54
N SER A 53 -8.33 -8.17 0.33
CA SER A 53 -6.90 -8.05 0.05
C SER A 53 -6.24 -6.95 0.89
N ASP A 54 -6.84 -5.77 0.93
CA ASP A 54 -6.30 -4.62 1.67
C ASP A 54 -6.42 -4.85 3.18
N THR A 55 -7.53 -5.40 3.65
CA THR A 55 -7.71 -5.73 5.08
C THR A 55 -6.67 -6.74 5.57
N LEU A 56 -6.28 -7.73 4.75
CA LEU A 56 -5.19 -8.65 5.08
C LEU A 56 -3.83 -7.94 5.24
N LEU A 57 -3.58 -6.91 4.44
CA LEU A 57 -2.29 -6.19 4.43
C LEU A 57 -2.22 -5.09 5.49
N THR A 58 -3.32 -4.35 5.70
CA THR A 58 -3.34 -3.12 6.50
C THR A 58 -4.16 -3.23 7.78
N GLY A 59 -5.06 -4.25 7.87
CA GLY A 59 -6.01 -4.42 8.95
C GLY A 59 -7.25 -3.55 8.83
N ARG A 60 -7.37 -2.71 7.79
CA ARG A 60 -8.46 -1.74 7.63
C ARG A 60 -8.77 -1.46 6.16
N TYR A 61 -10.04 -1.15 5.91
CA TYR A 61 -10.56 -0.63 4.65
C TYR A 61 -11.75 0.27 4.92
N GLY A 62 -12.10 1.18 4.03
CA GLY A 62 -13.25 2.07 4.15
C GLY A 62 -14.20 1.95 2.97
N LEU A 63 -15.50 1.99 3.24
CA LEU A 63 -16.53 2.07 2.22
C LEU A 63 -17.43 3.28 2.49
N LEU A 64 -17.64 4.10 1.47
CA LEU A 64 -18.59 5.21 1.48
C LEU A 64 -19.73 4.90 0.50
N ALA A 65 -20.97 4.90 0.98
CA ALA A 65 -22.11 4.93 0.07
C ALA A 65 -22.35 6.39 -0.35
N ASP A 66 -22.18 6.66 -1.64
CA ASP A 66 -22.32 8.01 -2.20
C ASP A 66 -23.38 8.03 -3.30
N TYR A 67 -23.90 9.20 -3.57
CA TYR A 67 -24.89 9.43 -4.61
C TYR A 67 -24.48 10.67 -5.41
N PRO A 68 -24.54 10.63 -6.76
CA PRO A 68 -24.20 11.79 -7.57
C PRO A 68 -25.04 13.01 -7.21
N GLN A 69 -24.42 14.19 -7.20
CA GLN A 69 -25.16 15.43 -7.02
C GLN A 69 -26.14 15.61 -8.17
N THR A 70 -27.39 15.93 -7.83
CA THR A 70 -28.48 16.11 -8.79
C THR A 70 -29.11 17.47 -8.58
N GLU A 71 -29.65 18.03 -9.66
CA GLU A 71 -30.53 19.21 -9.55
C GLU A 71 -31.81 18.86 -8.78
N GLU A 72 -32.35 19.83 -8.04
CA GLU A 72 -33.61 19.63 -7.31
C GLU A 72 -34.77 19.44 -8.30
N GLY A 73 -35.68 18.53 -7.98
CA GLY A 73 -36.93 18.34 -8.73
C GLY A 73 -36.86 17.38 -9.92
N LEU A 74 -35.81 16.58 -10.05
CA LEU A 74 -35.73 15.52 -11.07
C LEU A 74 -36.85 14.49 -10.87
N THR A 75 -37.52 14.13 -11.95
CA THR A 75 -38.50 13.02 -11.97
C THR A 75 -37.77 11.67 -11.96
N GLN A 76 -38.44 10.62 -11.49
CA GLN A 76 -37.90 9.25 -11.52
C GLN A 76 -37.42 8.82 -12.92
N ALA A 77 -38.11 9.24 -13.97
CA ALA A 77 -37.73 8.97 -15.34
C ALA A 77 -36.45 9.67 -15.74
N GLN A 78 -36.23 10.91 -15.29
CA GLN A 78 -34.99 11.66 -15.54
C GLN A 78 -33.82 11.05 -14.78
N VAL A 79 -34.00 10.63 -13.52
CA VAL A 79 -33.00 9.92 -12.72
C VAL A 79 -32.59 8.63 -13.43
N THR A 80 -33.54 7.82 -13.90
CA THR A 80 -33.28 6.56 -14.60
C THR A 80 -32.57 6.80 -15.93
N ASN A 81 -33.02 7.80 -16.73
CA ASN A 81 -32.41 8.11 -18.03
C ASN A 81 -31.00 8.68 -17.89
N ALA A 82 -30.72 9.41 -16.82
CA ALA A 82 -29.38 9.95 -16.54
C ALA A 82 -28.46 8.93 -15.85
N GLY A 83 -28.93 7.72 -15.56
CA GLY A 83 -28.15 6.67 -14.88
C GLY A 83 -27.70 7.06 -13.48
N LEU A 84 -28.44 7.94 -12.80
CA LEU A 84 -28.11 8.41 -11.46
C LEU A 84 -28.45 7.32 -10.45
N GLN A 85 -27.43 6.65 -9.96
CA GLN A 85 -27.53 5.53 -9.02
C GLN A 85 -26.54 5.73 -7.88
N ALA A 86 -26.88 5.19 -6.71
CA ALA A 86 -25.94 5.14 -5.60
C ALA A 86 -24.76 4.24 -5.94
N SER A 87 -23.59 4.58 -5.46
CA SER A 87 -22.37 3.82 -5.66
C SER A 87 -21.64 3.62 -4.33
N LEU A 88 -20.81 2.59 -4.28
CA LEU A 88 -19.90 2.32 -3.18
C LEU A 88 -18.51 2.81 -3.56
N LEU A 89 -18.01 3.80 -2.85
CA LEU A 89 -16.65 4.30 -3.03
C LEU A 89 -15.74 3.61 -2.03
N ALA A 90 -14.67 3.06 -2.55
CA ALA A 90 -13.69 2.27 -1.82
C ALA A 90 -12.50 3.14 -1.41
N TYR A 91 -12.09 3.04 -0.14
CA TYR A 91 -10.97 3.79 0.41
C TYR A 91 -9.99 2.82 1.11
N PRO A 92 -8.79 2.59 0.54
CA PRO A 92 -7.71 1.90 1.23
C PRO A 92 -7.38 2.60 2.56
N ALA A 93 -6.74 1.87 3.48
CA ALA A 93 -6.42 2.40 4.81
C ALA A 93 -5.67 3.73 4.77
N GLU A 94 -4.74 3.89 3.82
CA GLU A 94 -3.91 5.09 3.63
C GLU A 94 -4.72 6.31 3.20
N SER A 95 -5.88 6.08 2.57
CA SER A 95 -6.76 7.17 2.12
C SER A 95 -7.69 7.68 3.23
N VAL A 96 -7.82 6.96 4.34
CA VAL A 96 -8.61 7.39 5.51
C VAL A 96 -7.66 8.02 6.51
N ILE A 97 -7.42 9.33 6.37
CA ILE A 97 -6.34 10.02 7.10
C ILE A 97 -6.75 10.56 8.46
N ASN A 98 -8.05 10.78 8.71
CA ASN A 98 -8.54 11.22 10.01
C ASN A 98 -10.02 10.84 10.21
N TRP A 99 -10.43 10.61 11.46
CA TRP A 99 -11.82 10.36 11.83
C TRP A 99 -12.09 10.73 13.28
N ARG A 100 -13.35 10.96 13.61
CA ARG A 100 -13.80 11.27 14.96
C ARG A 100 -15.14 10.58 15.24
N CYS A 101 -15.23 9.96 16.41
CA CYS A 101 -16.49 9.44 16.95
C CYS A 101 -16.84 10.18 18.24
N GLU A 102 -18.11 10.48 18.40
CA GLU A 102 -18.64 11.12 19.60
C GLU A 102 -19.85 10.35 20.12
N VAL A 103 -20.20 10.54 21.38
CA VAL A 103 -21.40 9.94 21.97
C VAL A 103 -22.55 10.93 21.77
N VAL A 104 -23.44 10.63 20.85
CA VAL A 104 -24.65 11.41 20.57
C VAL A 104 -25.85 10.64 21.12
N SER A 105 -26.60 11.24 22.03
CA SER A 105 -27.77 10.60 22.65
C SER A 105 -27.52 9.22 23.25
N GLY A 106 -26.32 9.02 23.82
CA GLY A 106 -25.92 7.74 24.45
C GLY A 106 -25.44 6.66 23.47
N VAL A 107 -25.36 6.93 22.18
CA VAL A 107 -24.84 6.04 21.15
C VAL A 107 -23.57 6.63 20.58
N LYS A 108 -22.51 5.81 20.46
CA LYS A 108 -21.27 6.22 19.79
C LYS A 108 -21.52 6.29 18.29
N GLN A 109 -21.24 7.43 17.71
CA GLN A 109 -21.50 7.74 16.32
C GLN A 109 -20.27 8.37 15.67
N LEU A 110 -20.02 8.03 14.41
CA LEU A 110 -19.00 8.67 13.58
C LEU A 110 -19.47 10.09 13.24
N THR A 111 -18.69 11.10 13.66
CA THR A 111 -19.03 12.51 13.47
C THR A 111 -18.16 13.20 12.43
N MET A 112 -17.04 12.64 12.09
CA MET A 112 -16.15 13.16 11.04
C MET A 112 -15.32 12.03 10.43
N VAL A 113 -15.11 12.09 9.11
CA VAL A 113 -14.10 11.31 8.39
C VAL A 113 -13.43 12.21 7.36
N VAL A 114 -12.12 12.12 7.24
CA VAL A 114 -11.32 12.81 6.23
C VAL A 114 -10.71 11.79 5.29
N LEU A 115 -11.07 11.88 4.03
CA LEU A 115 -10.67 10.97 2.96
C LEU A 115 -9.75 11.69 1.98
N GLN A 116 -8.65 11.06 1.63
CA GLN A 116 -7.70 11.56 0.65
C GLN A 116 -8.01 10.97 -0.73
N GLU A 117 -8.22 11.85 -1.71
CA GLU A 117 -8.62 11.48 -3.08
C GLU A 117 -7.60 12.02 -4.10
N PRO A 118 -6.80 11.16 -4.73
CA PRO A 118 -6.00 11.59 -5.87
C PRO A 118 -6.92 11.87 -7.06
N ARG A 119 -6.73 13.02 -7.70
CA ARG A 119 -7.45 13.41 -8.92
C ARG A 119 -6.48 13.82 -10.01
N ILE A 120 -6.90 13.58 -11.24
CA ILE A 120 -6.14 13.93 -12.44
C ILE A 120 -6.85 15.11 -13.10
N LYS A 121 -6.13 16.21 -13.27
CA LYS A 121 -6.61 17.37 -14.04
C LYS A 121 -5.88 17.41 -15.37
N PRO A 122 -6.59 17.41 -16.50
CA PRO A 122 -5.96 17.63 -17.79
C PRO A 122 -5.41 19.08 -17.87
N LEU A 123 -4.19 19.24 -18.36
CA LEU A 123 -3.59 20.55 -18.58
C LEU A 123 -4.18 21.19 -19.84
N ILE A 124 -4.61 22.44 -19.73
CA ILE A 124 -5.18 23.18 -20.87
C ILE A 124 -4.11 23.45 -21.95
N SER A 125 -2.85 23.53 -21.56
CA SER A 125 -1.71 23.82 -22.44
C SER A 125 -1.26 22.63 -23.27
N ASP A 126 -1.43 21.40 -22.77
CA ASP A 126 -1.07 20.17 -23.45
C ASP A 126 -2.12 19.08 -23.13
N PRO A 127 -2.88 18.62 -24.15
CA PRO A 127 -3.90 17.59 -23.94
C PRO A 127 -3.34 16.20 -23.64
N PHE A 128 -2.04 15.99 -23.78
CA PHE A 128 -1.36 14.72 -23.44
C PHE A 128 -0.70 14.75 -22.05
N ASP A 129 -0.64 15.91 -21.42
CA ASP A 129 -0.08 16.06 -20.08
C ASP A 129 -1.19 16.25 -19.03
N VAL A 130 -0.93 15.79 -17.81
CA VAL A 130 -1.88 15.79 -16.71
C VAL A 130 -1.23 16.26 -15.42
N GLU A 131 -1.96 17.01 -14.64
CA GLU A 131 -1.58 17.39 -13.29
C GLU A 131 -2.22 16.44 -12.28
N HIS A 132 -1.38 15.84 -11.43
CA HIS A 132 -1.84 15.04 -10.31
C HIS A 132 -2.07 15.95 -9.10
N CYS A 133 -3.31 16.05 -8.68
CA CYS A 133 -3.71 16.86 -7.53
C CYS A 133 -4.25 15.96 -6.43
N MET A 134 -4.01 16.33 -5.18
CA MET A 134 -4.57 15.64 -4.02
C MET A 134 -5.70 16.47 -3.42
N TYR A 135 -6.86 15.83 -3.24
CA TYR A 135 -8.01 16.44 -2.61
C TYR A 135 -8.32 15.75 -1.28
N HIS A 136 -8.91 16.50 -0.38
CA HIS A 136 -9.40 15.99 0.89
C HIS A 136 -10.91 16.16 0.95
N ARG A 137 -11.64 15.03 0.93
CA ARG A 137 -13.07 15.01 1.16
C ARG A 137 -13.33 14.86 2.64
N VAL A 138 -13.98 15.84 3.24
CA VAL A 138 -14.37 15.82 4.65
C VAL A 138 -15.86 15.51 4.74
N LEU A 139 -16.16 14.38 5.36
CA LEU A 139 -17.52 13.96 5.71
C LEU A 139 -17.72 14.32 7.18
N TYR A 140 -18.78 15.03 7.52
CA TYR A 140 -19.02 15.41 8.91
C TYR A 140 -20.51 15.58 9.22
N LEU A 141 -20.85 15.49 10.50
CA LEU A 141 -22.18 15.81 11.02
C LEU A 141 -22.15 17.23 11.57
N ASP A 142 -22.84 18.15 10.89
CA ASP A 142 -23.05 19.50 11.35
C ASP A 142 -24.44 19.62 11.98
N GLU A 143 -24.51 19.85 13.29
CA GLU A 143 -25.75 19.86 14.07
C GLU A 143 -26.65 18.63 13.80
N GLY A 144 -26.04 17.46 13.58
CA GLY A 144 -26.76 16.21 13.28
C GLY A 144 -27.18 16.06 11.82
N VAL A 145 -26.67 16.89 10.91
CA VAL A 145 -26.89 16.79 9.47
C VAL A 145 -25.60 16.37 8.78
N TYR A 146 -25.68 15.31 7.99
CA TYR A 146 -24.54 14.86 7.19
C TYR A 146 -24.23 15.86 6.08
N THR A 147 -22.98 16.31 6.07
CA THR A 147 -22.45 17.31 5.14
C THR A 147 -21.11 16.87 4.60
N GLN A 148 -20.83 17.18 3.36
CA GLN A 148 -19.53 16.92 2.70
C GLN A 148 -18.89 18.25 2.30
N ARG A 149 -17.54 18.32 2.48
CA ARG A 149 -16.68 19.41 2.00
C ARG A 149 -15.53 18.85 1.22
N LEU A 150 -15.09 19.59 0.19
CA LEU A 150 -13.92 19.24 -0.60
C LEU A 150 -12.88 20.32 -0.46
N TYR A 151 -11.67 19.92 -0.05
CA TYR A 151 -10.51 20.78 0.07
C TYR A 151 -9.44 20.36 -0.95
N ASP A 152 -8.66 21.31 -1.43
CA ASP A 152 -7.49 21.05 -2.27
C ASP A 152 -6.25 20.69 -1.42
N GLU A 153 -5.12 20.49 -2.09
CA GLU A 153 -3.83 20.19 -1.46
C GLU A 153 -3.29 21.30 -0.54
N ASN A 154 -3.78 22.55 -0.71
CA ASN A 154 -3.43 23.70 0.10
C ASN A 154 -4.39 23.88 1.29
N ASN A 155 -5.35 22.97 1.47
CA ASN A 155 -6.46 23.05 2.41
C ASN A 155 -7.40 24.24 2.15
N GLU A 156 -7.50 24.70 0.89
CA GLU A 156 -8.49 25.67 0.48
C GLU A 156 -9.78 24.97 0.08
N LEU A 157 -10.92 25.55 0.47
CA LEU A 157 -12.24 25.01 0.15
C LEU A 157 -12.52 25.14 -1.35
N VAL A 158 -12.76 24.00 -2.02
CA VAL A 158 -12.94 23.93 -3.48
C VAL A 158 -14.40 24.12 -3.89
N SER A 159 -15.34 23.73 -3.04
CA SER A 159 -16.79 23.76 -3.34
C SER A 159 -17.57 24.17 -2.11
N ASP A 160 -18.80 24.68 -2.33
CA ASP A 160 -19.78 24.86 -1.28
C ASP A 160 -20.11 23.55 -0.57
N ASP A 161 -20.68 23.65 0.63
CA ASP A 161 -21.11 22.50 1.42
C ASP A 161 -22.16 21.69 0.65
N ILE A 162 -21.90 20.39 0.53
CA ILE A 162 -22.81 19.45 -0.10
C ILE A 162 -23.60 18.76 1.01
N VAL A 163 -24.90 18.93 1.02
CA VAL A 163 -25.82 18.26 1.97
C VAL A 163 -26.63 17.21 1.22
N PRO A 164 -26.22 15.93 1.25
CA PRO A 164 -26.98 14.87 0.61
C PRO A 164 -28.37 14.71 1.21
N ARG A 165 -29.38 14.48 0.34
CA ARG A 165 -30.77 14.34 0.77
C ARG A 165 -31.31 12.96 0.38
N LYS A 166 -32.21 12.45 1.22
CA LYS A 166 -32.98 11.23 0.94
C LYS A 166 -34.05 11.56 -0.14
N SER A 167 -34.60 10.54 -0.78
CA SER A 167 -35.63 10.70 -1.83
C SER A 167 -36.88 11.46 -1.36
N ASN A 168 -37.13 11.49 -0.06
CA ASN A 168 -38.23 12.26 0.56
C ASN A 168 -37.87 13.72 0.90
N GLY A 169 -36.65 14.17 0.50
CA GLY A 169 -36.13 15.52 0.78
C GLY A 169 -35.50 15.71 2.15
N SER A 170 -35.59 14.75 3.08
CA SER A 170 -34.97 14.86 4.39
C SER A 170 -33.44 14.66 4.31
N THR A 171 -32.73 15.22 5.27
CA THR A 171 -31.28 15.07 5.41
C THR A 171 -30.90 13.71 6.05
N TRP A 172 -29.64 13.33 5.94
CA TRP A 172 -29.09 12.21 6.64
C TRP A 172 -28.59 12.66 8.01
N ASP A 173 -28.79 11.83 9.01
CA ASP A 173 -28.37 12.00 10.40
C ASP A 173 -27.20 11.12 10.78
N VAL A 174 -26.62 10.41 9.79
CA VAL A 174 -25.45 9.55 9.91
C VAL A 174 -24.54 9.76 8.70
N ILE A 175 -23.23 9.63 8.89
CA ILE A 175 -22.25 9.56 7.80
C ILE A 175 -22.35 8.16 7.18
N PRO A 176 -22.66 8.00 5.89
CA PRO A 176 -22.80 6.69 5.24
C PRO A 176 -21.43 6.08 4.90
N PHE A 177 -20.54 6.07 5.88
CA PHE A 177 -19.19 5.51 5.79
C PHE A 177 -19.02 4.39 6.81
N GLU A 178 -18.48 3.27 6.36
CA GLU A 178 -18.25 2.09 7.19
C GLU A 178 -16.77 1.71 7.15
N PHE A 179 -16.22 1.42 8.34
CA PHE A 179 -14.92 0.80 8.45
C PHE A 179 -15.04 -0.72 8.30
N ILE A 180 -14.16 -1.32 7.53
CA ILE A 180 -13.97 -2.76 7.44
C ILE A 180 -12.65 -3.08 8.09
N GLY A 181 -12.68 -3.79 9.21
CA GLY A 181 -11.49 -4.24 9.93
C GLY A 181 -11.23 -5.74 9.76
N SER A 182 -10.08 -6.18 10.18
CA SER A 182 -9.71 -7.60 10.17
C SER A 182 -10.35 -8.38 11.34
N ILE A 183 -10.76 -7.68 12.40
CA ILE A 183 -11.37 -8.24 13.62
C ILE A 183 -12.74 -7.60 13.84
N ASN A 184 -12.79 -6.26 13.81
CA ASN A 184 -14.00 -5.48 14.07
C ASN A 184 -14.19 -4.40 13.00
N ASN A 185 -15.44 -4.07 12.71
CA ASN A 185 -15.82 -2.96 11.80
C ASN A 185 -16.07 -1.66 12.60
N ASP A 186 -15.21 -1.36 13.57
CA ASP A 186 -15.29 -0.14 14.36
C ASP A 186 -14.22 0.89 13.93
N GLU A 187 -14.16 2.02 14.61
CA GLU A 187 -13.19 3.08 14.32
C GLU A 187 -11.77 2.74 14.79
N THR A 188 -11.58 1.65 15.55
CA THR A 188 -10.27 1.22 16.05
C THR A 188 -9.50 0.50 14.96
N SER A 189 -8.24 0.87 14.76
CA SER A 189 -7.39 0.18 13.79
C SER A 189 -6.99 -1.19 14.29
N ASP A 190 -7.35 -2.22 13.56
CA ASP A 190 -6.92 -3.59 13.84
C ASP A 190 -5.46 -3.83 13.43
N LYS A 191 -4.82 -4.80 14.08
CA LYS A 191 -3.52 -5.28 13.62
C LYS A 191 -3.68 -5.97 12.26
N ALA A 192 -2.82 -5.62 11.30
CA ALA A 192 -2.81 -6.28 10.00
C ALA A 192 -2.53 -7.79 10.17
N PRO A 193 -3.34 -8.69 9.62
CA PRO A 193 -3.17 -10.14 9.77
C PRO A 193 -1.81 -10.66 9.28
N LEU A 194 -1.24 -10.06 8.24
CA LEU A 194 0.04 -10.45 7.66
C LEU A 194 1.25 -9.68 8.21
N TYR A 195 1.07 -8.87 9.26
CA TYR A 195 2.12 -8.04 9.83
C TYR A 195 3.36 -8.85 10.27
N ASP A 196 3.14 -9.94 11.02
CA ASP A 196 4.25 -10.75 11.55
C ASP A 196 5.04 -11.43 10.41
N ILE A 197 4.34 -11.84 9.34
CA ILE A 197 5.00 -12.39 8.13
C ILE A 197 5.80 -11.30 7.43
N ALA A 198 5.30 -10.07 7.39
CA ALA A 198 6.01 -8.93 6.80
C ALA A 198 7.31 -8.63 7.55
N GLU A 199 7.30 -8.64 8.88
CA GLU A 199 8.50 -8.44 9.69
C GLU A 199 9.55 -9.54 9.46
N VAL A 200 9.13 -10.79 9.44
CA VAL A 200 10.03 -11.92 9.15
C VAL A 200 10.58 -11.80 7.73
N ASN A 201 9.76 -11.40 6.76
CA ASN A 201 10.20 -11.22 5.37
C ASN A 201 11.27 -10.13 5.22
N VAL A 202 11.12 -9.00 5.94
CA VAL A 202 12.12 -7.92 5.96
C VAL A 202 13.42 -8.40 6.65
N ALA A 203 13.31 -9.13 7.75
CA ALA A 203 14.48 -9.70 8.43
C ALA A 203 15.22 -10.70 7.54
N HIS A 204 14.50 -11.57 6.84
CA HIS A 204 15.06 -12.49 5.85
C HIS A 204 15.79 -11.74 4.72
N TYR A 205 15.21 -10.67 4.20
CA TYR A 205 15.84 -9.86 3.15
C TYR A 205 17.17 -9.26 3.63
N ARG A 206 17.20 -8.66 4.83
CA ARG A 206 18.43 -8.09 5.40
C ARG A 206 19.52 -9.16 5.57
N ASN A 207 19.17 -10.30 6.16
CA ASN A 207 20.10 -11.40 6.36
C ASN A 207 20.61 -11.97 5.01
N SER A 208 19.76 -12.04 3.99
CA SER A 208 20.16 -12.49 2.66
C SER A 208 21.12 -11.51 1.99
N ALA A 209 20.90 -10.19 2.16
CA ALA A 209 21.81 -9.17 1.63
C ALA A 209 23.20 -9.26 2.30
N ASP A 210 23.24 -9.36 3.64
CA ASP A 210 24.49 -9.52 4.39
C ASP A 210 25.23 -10.81 4.01
N TYR A 211 24.49 -11.90 3.78
CA TYR A 211 25.07 -13.16 3.32
C TYR A 211 25.66 -13.05 1.92
N GLU A 212 24.97 -12.42 0.98
CA GLU A 212 25.44 -12.24 -0.40
C GLU A 212 26.69 -11.34 -0.44
N GLU A 213 26.70 -10.25 0.33
CA GLU A 213 27.86 -9.36 0.46
C GLU A 213 29.06 -10.10 1.06
N SER A 214 28.84 -10.84 2.13
CA SER A 214 29.88 -11.64 2.76
C SER A 214 30.43 -12.72 1.83
N SER A 215 29.55 -13.37 1.07
CA SER A 215 29.97 -14.38 0.08
C SER A 215 30.78 -13.76 -1.04
N PHE A 216 30.44 -12.54 -1.46
CA PHE A 216 31.23 -11.80 -2.45
C PHE A 216 32.63 -11.46 -1.93
N ILE A 217 32.73 -10.94 -0.69
CA ILE A 217 34.02 -10.61 -0.05
C ILE A 217 34.90 -11.87 0.13
N VAL A 218 34.29 -12.99 0.55
CA VAL A 218 35.02 -14.27 0.69
C VAL A 218 35.43 -14.83 -0.66
N GLY A 219 34.59 -14.68 -1.68
CA GLY A 219 34.87 -15.16 -3.04
C GLY A 219 35.93 -14.35 -3.78
N GLN A 220 36.23 -13.14 -3.32
CA GLN A 220 37.26 -12.27 -3.89
C GLN A 220 38.19 -11.75 -2.77
N PRO A 221 39.04 -12.63 -2.22
CA PRO A 221 39.93 -12.24 -1.15
C PRO A 221 40.94 -11.17 -1.62
N THR A 222 41.11 -10.13 -0.81
CA THR A 222 42.02 -9.03 -1.11
C THR A 222 43.46 -9.46 -0.78
N PRO A 223 44.39 -9.44 -1.75
CA PRO A 223 45.79 -9.71 -1.47
C PRO A 223 46.40 -8.56 -0.67
N VAL A 224 47.07 -8.90 0.39
CA VAL A 224 47.84 -7.96 1.24
C VAL A 224 49.31 -8.35 1.21
N ILE A 225 50.16 -7.43 0.81
CA ILE A 225 51.61 -7.62 0.79
C ILE A 225 52.20 -6.65 1.80
N SER A 226 52.95 -7.16 2.74
CA SER A 226 53.63 -6.38 3.78
C SER A 226 55.14 -6.51 3.70
N GLY A 227 55.91 -5.53 4.21
CA GLY A 227 57.35 -5.52 4.23
C GLY A 227 58.01 -5.02 2.94
N LEU A 228 57.24 -4.38 2.04
CA LEU A 228 57.75 -3.75 0.82
C LEU A 228 58.23 -2.32 1.09
N THR A 229 59.34 -1.92 0.46
CA THR A 229 59.72 -0.50 0.37
C THR A 229 59.03 0.16 -0.82
N GLN A 230 58.74 1.46 -0.72
CA GLN A 230 58.05 2.20 -1.78
C GLN A 230 58.81 2.08 -3.12
N SER A 231 60.14 2.22 -3.10
CA SER A 231 60.94 2.12 -4.32
C SER A 231 60.85 0.75 -4.99
N TRP A 232 60.84 -0.33 -4.19
CA TRP A 232 60.67 -1.68 -4.74
C TRP A 232 59.29 -1.90 -5.34
N ALA A 233 58.27 -1.36 -4.71
CA ALA A 233 56.89 -1.44 -5.21
C ALA A 233 56.71 -0.65 -6.52
N ASP A 234 57.29 0.52 -6.62
CA ASP A 234 57.25 1.36 -7.83
C ASP A 234 57.98 0.71 -9.01
N ASP A 235 59.12 0.05 -8.75
CA ASP A 235 59.91 -0.63 -9.77
C ASP A 235 59.25 -1.93 -10.29
N ASN A 236 58.55 -2.66 -9.43
CA ASN A 236 58.06 -4.02 -9.77
C ASN A 236 56.57 -4.09 -10.00
N PHE A 237 55.76 -3.16 -9.48
CA PHE A 237 54.31 -3.15 -9.58
C PHE A 237 53.72 -1.97 -10.34
N SER A 238 54.51 -1.23 -11.12
CA SER A 238 54.05 -0.10 -11.92
C SER A 238 52.95 -0.45 -12.93
N GLY A 239 52.82 -1.72 -13.31
CA GLY A 239 51.77 -2.26 -14.18
C GLY A 239 50.62 -2.97 -13.46
N GLY A 240 50.60 -2.96 -12.10
CA GLY A 240 49.66 -3.74 -11.30
C GLY A 240 50.21 -5.16 -10.97
N ILE A 241 49.48 -5.86 -10.10
CA ILE A 241 49.82 -7.23 -9.69
C ILE A 241 48.88 -8.20 -10.39
N GLU A 242 49.44 -9.09 -11.24
CA GLU A 242 48.67 -10.17 -11.84
C GLU A 242 48.56 -11.33 -10.85
N LEU A 243 47.36 -11.58 -10.33
CA LEU A 243 47.06 -12.72 -9.49
C LEU A 243 46.34 -13.80 -10.31
N GLY A 244 46.95 -14.99 -10.38
CA GLY A 244 46.35 -16.11 -11.09
C GLY A 244 46.95 -17.43 -10.67
N SER A 245 46.26 -18.52 -10.97
CA SER A 245 46.68 -19.89 -10.61
C SER A 245 48.00 -20.32 -11.28
N ARG A 246 48.48 -19.54 -12.25
CA ARG A 246 49.72 -19.83 -13.02
C ARG A 246 50.79 -18.74 -12.91
N SER A 247 50.53 -17.67 -12.14
CA SER A 247 51.48 -16.58 -11.89
C SER A 247 52.07 -16.74 -10.50
N GLY A 248 53.41 -16.78 -10.42
CA GLY A 248 54.13 -16.75 -9.16
C GLY A 248 54.49 -15.31 -8.79
N LEU A 249 54.28 -14.92 -7.54
CA LEU A 249 54.69 -13.62 -7.01
C LEU A 249 56.04 -13.77 -6.31
N LEU A 250 57.09 -13.13 -6.84
CA LEU A 250 58.40 -13.08 -6.21
C LEU A 250 58.48 -11.85 -5.31
N LEU A 251 58.82 -12.06 -4.04
CA LEU A 251 58.87 -11.01 -3.03
C LEU A 251 60.30 -10.94 -2.41
N PRO A 252 60.70 -9.76 -1.88
CA PRO A 252 61.96 -9.63 -1.12
C PRO A 252 62.00 -10.50 0.14
N THR A 253 63.18 -10.77 0.67
CA THR A 253 63.43 -11.75 1.75
C THR A 253 62.65 -11.45 3.05
N ASP A 254 62.33 -10.19 3.34
CA ASP A 254 61.65 -9.77 4.58
C ASP A 254 60.16 -9.40 4.36
N SER A 255 59.60 -9.75 3.20
CA SER A 255 58.22 -9.46 2.86
C SER A 255 57.35 -10.71 2.93
N SER A 256 56.07 -10.52 3.19
CA SER A 256 55.08 -11.59 3.21
C SER A 256 53.82 -11.21 2.43
N ALA A 257 53.21 -12.19 1.78
CA ALA A 257 51.93 -12.04 1.12
C ALA A 257 50.89 -12.88 1.86
N SER A 258 49.72 -12.31 2.06
CA SER A 258 48.58 -12.97 2.65
C SER A 258 47.32 -12.59 1.90
N LEU A 259 46.26 -13.36 2.05
CA LEU A 259 44.94 -13.02 1.56
C LEU A 259 44.07 -12.54 2.74
N LEU A 260 43.57 -11.31 2.66
CA LEU A 260 42.56 -10.84 3.60
C LEU A 260 41.22 -11.41 3.15
N GLN A 261 40.67 -12.30 3.95
CA GLN A 261 39.37 -12.91 3.70
C GLN A 261 38.58 -12.99 5.00
N ALA A 262 37.26 -12.91 4.91
CA ALA A 262 36.42 -13.17 6.06
C ALA A 262 36.52 -14.64 6.49
N LEU A 263 36.35 -14.91 7.80
CA LEU A 263 36.37 -16.28 8.31
C LEU A 263 35.20 -17.08 7.75
N PRO A 264 35.43 -18.15 6.98
CA PRO A 264 34.39 -18.83 6.20
C PRO A 264 33.38 -19.63 7.04
N ASN A 265 33.64 -19.83 8.33
CA ASN A 265 32.95 -20.86 9.10
C ASN A 265 31.66 -20.42 9.83
N GLN A 266 31.24 -19.16 9.75
CA GLN A 266 30.03 -18.71 10.47
C GLN A 266 28.86 -18.26 9.57
N MET A 267 29.08 -18.02 8.30
CA MET A 267 28.08 -17.48 7.39
C MET A 267 27.31 -18.51 6.53
N PRO A 268 27.94 -19.59 6.01
CA PRO A 268 27.22 -20.58 5.21
C PRO A 268 26.13 -21.32 5.97
N GLU A 269 26.33 -21.60 7.27
CA GLU A 269 25.36 -22.32 8.10
C GLU A 269 24.09 -21.49 8.33
N ARG A 270 24.23 -20.19 8.63
CA ARG A 270 23.07 -19.29 8.78
C ARG A 270 22.28 -19.10 7.49
N GLY A 271 22.94 -19.09 6.35
CA GLY A 271 22.27 -18.96 5.05
C GLY A 271 21.49 -20.22 4.64
N MET A 272 21.87 -21.40 5.14
CA MET A 272 21.13 -22.64 4.91
C MET A 272 19.91 -22.77 5.82
N GLU A 273 20.04 -22.39 7.10
CA GLU A 273 18.91 -22.39 8.05
C GLU A 273 17.77 -21.44 7.65
N LEU A 274 18.07 -20.40 6.88
CA LEU A 274 17.07 -19.44 6.37
C LEU A 274 16.40 -19.87 5.05
N LYS A 275 16.87 -20.97 4.44
CA LYS A 275 16.31 -21.52 3.18
C LYS A 275 15.43 -22.77 3.39
N GLU A 276 15.45 -23.35 4.58
CA GLU A 276 14.52 -24.38 5.04
C GLU A 276 13.29 -23.77 5.73
#